data_de10fe6b9e6731680325a5bae65efa9a
#
_entry.id   de10fe6b9e6731680325a5bae65efa9a
#
_cell.length_a   1.000
_cell.length_b   1.000
_cell.length_c   1.000
_cell.angle_alpha   90.00
_cell.angle_beta   90.00
_cell.angle_gamma   90.00
#
_symmetry.space_group_name_H-M   'P 1'
#
loop_
_entity.id
_entity.type
_entity.pdbx_description
1 polymer ?
#
loop_
_entity_poly.entity_id
_entity_poly.type
_entity_poly.pdbx_seq_one_letter_code
_entity_poly.pdbx_strand_id
1 'polypeptide(L)'
;MIARIEPASPEVLAEIAGWAYEPPYDFYDGRHEPVRDPDRYFAAYDETGSFVGNYYFEVHDEVLMYGLGLRPDLTGKGLGLEFLRAGLEFGRERFRPERIVLAVAAFNERAITVYERAGFRVTGRHVRTFPEFGDVEFIDMEEAC
;
A
#
# COMPACT_ATOMS: atom_id res chain seq x y z
N MET A 1 -14.62 -4.06 8.58
CA MET A 1 -14.47 -3.23 7.39
C MET A 1 -14.11 -4.03 6.14
N ILE A 2 -12.99 -4.74 6.12
CA ILE A 2 -12.61 -5.53 4.95
C ILE A 2 -13.23 -6.92 5.05
N ALA A 3 -14.12 -7.22 4.10
CA ALA A 3 -14.84 -8.50 4.07
C ALA A 3 -14.24 -9.49 3.07
N ARG A 4 -13.57 -8.98 2.02
CA ARG A 4 -13.03 -9.82 0.95
C ARG A 4 -11.81 -9.18 0.31
N ILE A 5 -10.81 -10.00 0.05
CA ILE A 5 -9.60 -9.60 -0.71
C ILE A 5 -9.41 -10.65 -1.82
N GLU A 6 -9.31 -10.20 -3.07
CA GLU A 6 -9.17 -11.08 -4.23
C GLU A 6 -8.28 -10.45 -5.29
N PRO A 7 -7.75 -11.23 -6.24
CA PRO A 7 -6.94 -10.68 -7.34
C PRO A 7 -7.69 -9.56 -8.04
N ALA A 8 -6.97 -8.47 -8.34
CA ALA A 8 -7.55 -7.30 -8.98
C ALA A 8 -7.96 -7.59 -10.42
N SER A 9 -9.18 -7.19 -10.79
CA SER A 9 -9.67 -7.29 -12.16
C SER A 9 -9.13 -6.14 -13.01
N PRO A 10 -9.21 -6.22 -14.36
CA PRO A 10 -8.86 -5.10 -15.23
C PRO A 10 -9.64 -3.82 -14.90
N GLU A 11 -10.91 -3.95 -14.52
CA GLU A 11 -11.76 -2.83 -14.12
C GLU A 11 -11.27 -2.15 -12.85
N VAL A 12 -10.83 -2.93 -11.87
CA VAL A 12 -10.25 -2.42 -10.63
C VAL A 12 -8.93 -1.68 -10.92
N LEU A 13 -8.08 -2.26 -11.75
CA LEU A 13 -6.80 -1.62 -12.11
C LEU A 13 -7.02 -0.29 -12.82
N ALA A 14 -8.03 -0.21 -13.69
CA ALA A 14 -8.40 1.03 -14.37
C ALA A 14 -8.90 2.09 -13.39
N GLU A 15 -9.67 1.69 -12.39
CA GLU A 15 -10.14 2.62 -11.35
C GLU A 15 -8.98 3.16 -10.53
N ILE A 16 -8.06 2.31 -10.10
CA ILE A 16 -6.86 2.71 -9.35
C ILE A 16 -6.04 3.74 -10.14
N ALA A 17 -5.90 3.53 -11.44
CA ALA A 17 -5.13 4.44 -12.29
C ALA A 17 -5.71 5.85 -12.32
N GLY A 18 -6.99 6.00 -12.03
CA GLY A 18 -7.68 7.29 -11.99
C GLY A 18 -7.77 7.93 -10.60
N TRP A 19 -7.26 7.27 -9.56
CA TRP A 19 -7.32 7.82 -8.21
C TRP A 19 -6.43 9.04 -8.06
N ALA A 20 -6.95 10.08 -7.41
CA ALA A 20 -6.26 11.33 -7.13
C ALA A 20 -6.45 11.73 -5.67
N TYR A 21 -5.39 12.24 -5.08
CA TYR A 21 -5.34 12.62 -3.66
C TYR A 21 -5.05 14.11 -3.50
N GLU A 22 -5.44 14.67 -2.37
CA GLU A 22 -5.13 16.07 -2.06
C GLU A 22 -3.65 16.24 -1.72
N PRO A 23 -3.03 17.38 -2.08
CA PRO A 23 -1.65 17.65 -1.72
C PRO A 23 -1.43 17.58 -0.19
N PRO A 24 -0.28 17.07 0.28
CA PRO A 24 0.88 16.63 -0.50
C PRO A 24 0.76 15.19 -1.03
N TYR A 25 -0.36 14.53 -0.79
CA TYR A 25 -0.57 13.11 -1.14
C TYR A 25 -0.86 12.87 -2.62
N ASP A 26 -0.99 13.93 -3.42
CA ASP A 26 -1.09 13.84 -4.88
C ASP A 26 0.15 13.18 -5.52
N PHE A 27 1.25 13.07 -4.76
CA PHE A 27 2.40 12.25 -5.12
C PHE A 27 1.97 10.80 -5.42
N TYR A 28 0.95 10.29 -4.73
CA TYR A 28 0.44 8.92 -4.87
C TYR A 28 -0.69 8.77 -5.89
N ASP A 29 -1.00 9.81 -6.66
CA ASP A 29 -2.02 9.71 -7.70
C ASP A 29 -1.71 8.56 -8.65
N GLY A 30 -2.74 7.83 -9.09
CA GLY A 30 -2.57 6.69 -9.98
C GLY A 30 -1.82 7.00 -11.26
N ARG A 31 -1.91 8.25 -11.75
CA ARG A 31 -1.18 8.69 -12.93
C ARG A 31 0.34 8.71 -12.75
N HIS A 32 0.82 8.78 -11.51
CA HIS A 32 2.25 8.78 -11.17
C HIS A 32 2.78 7.39 -10.85
N GLU A 33 1.90 6.43 -10.62
CA GLU A 33 2.25 5.07 -10.24
C GLU A 33 1.60 4.06 -11.19
N PRO A 34 2.11 3.94 -12.43
CA PRO A 34 1.50 3.01 -13.38
C PRO A 34 1.62 1.56 -12.90
N VAL A 35 0.55 0.80 -13.15
CA VAL A 35 0.52 -0.63 -12.85
C VAL A 35 1.49 -1.35 -13.82
N ARG A 36 2.51 -2.01 -13.27
CA ARG A 36 3.50 -2.73 -14.07
C ARG A 36 3.33 -4.24 -14.03
N ASP A 37 2.92 -4.77 -12.89
CA ASP A 37 2.75 -6.20 -12.64
C ASP A 37 1.34 -6.47 -12.14
N PRO A 38 0.34 -6.56 -13.04
CA PRO A 38 -1.07 -6.71 -12.66
C PRO A 38 -1.34 -7.87 -11.70
N ASP A 39 -0.59 -8.96 -11.84
CA ASP A 39 -0.77 -10.18 -11.03
C ASP A 39 -0.44 -10.00 -9.56
N ARG A 40 0.21 -8.91 -9.19
CA ARG A 40 0.61 -8.62 -7.82
C ARG A 40 -0.39 -7.73 -7.08
N TYR A 41 -1.44 -7.29 -7.76
CA TYR A 41 -2.46 -6.42 -7.19
C TYR A 41 -3.67 -7.19 -6.73
N PHE A 42 -4.17 -6.84 -5.55
CA PHE A 42 -5.36 -7.44 -4.95
C PHE A 42 -6.34 -6.34 -4.56
N ALA A 43 -7.61 -6.58 -4.80
CA ALA A 43 -8.68 -5.64 -4.48
C ALA A 43 -9.32 -6.00 -3.15
N ALA A 44 -9.61 -5.00 -2.34
CA ALA A 44 -10.28 -5.14 -1.06
C ALA A 44 -11.70 -4.58 -1.13
N TYR A 45 -12.65 -5.34 -0.61
CA TYR A 45 -14.08 -4.98 -0.58
C TYR A 45 -14.60 -4.98 0.85
N ASP A 46 -15.51 -4.06 1.16
CA ASP A 46 -16.16 -4.02 2.47
C ASP A 46 -17.38 -4.95 2.51
N GLU A 47 -18.12 -4.92 3.61
CA GLU A 47 -19.29 -5.77 3.83
C GLU A 47 -20.42 -5.50 2.84
N THR A 48 -20.46 -4.31 2.25
CA THR A 48 -21.47 -3.95 1.26
C THR A 48 -21.09 -4.37 -0.16
N GLY A 49 -19.88 -4.90 -0.34
CA GLY A 49 -19.35 -5.24 -1.65
C GLY A 49 -18.70 -4.07 -2.39
N SER A 50 -18.51 -2.94 -1.73
CA SER A 50 -17.84 -1.77 -2.32
C SER A 50 -16.34 -1.95 -2.37
N PHE A 51 -15.73 -1.60 -3.50
CA PHE A 51 -14.28 -1.60 -3.65
C PHE A 51 -13.69 -0.42 -2.86
N VAL A 52 -12.87 -0.71 -1.86
CA VAL A 52 -12.37 0.32 -0.93
C VAL A 52 -10.87 0.57 -1.00
N GLY A 53 -10.12 -0.34 -1.57
CA GLY A 53 -8.68 -0.17 -1.67
C GLY A 53 -7.99 -1.36 -2.32
N ASN A 54 -6.68 -1.24 -2.49
CA ASN A 54 -5.88 -2.30 -3.08
C ASN A 54 -4.65 -2.60 -2.25
N TYR A 55 -4.13 -3.80 -2.45
CA TYR A 55 -2.85 -4.23 -1.90
C TYR A 55 -1.95 -4.68 -3.02
N TYR A 56 -0.65 -4.49 -2.83
CA TYR A 56 0.39 -4.98 -3.71
C TYR A 56 1.25 -5.97 -2.92
N PHE A 57 1.47 -7.16 -3.47
CA PHE A 57 2.27 -8.20 -2.84
C PHE A 57 3.28 -8.75 -3.84
N GLU A 58 4.55 -8.70 -3.45
CA GLU A 58 5.63 -9.24 -4.25
C GLU A 58 6.57 -10.04 -3.37
N VAL A 59 6.79 -11.32 -3.69
CA VAL A 59 7.63 -12.20 -2.88
C VAL A 59 9.01 -12.37 -3.55
N HIS A 60 10.06 -12.09 -2.77
CA HIS A 60 11.44 -12.35 -3.16
C HIS A 60 12.09 -13.13 -2.02
N ASP A 61 12.46 -14.37 -2.29
CA ASP A 61 13.02 -15.30 -1.30
C ASP A 61 12.18 -15.28 -0.01
N GLU A 62 11.84 -15.39 0.81
CA GLU A 62 10.99 -15.40 1.99
C GLU A 62 10.62 -13.99 2.51
N VAL A 63 10.85 -12.96 1.67
CA VAL A 63 10.51 -11.58 2.00
C VAL A 63 9.31 -11.14 1.17
N LEU A 64 8.28 -10.61 1.83
CA LEU A 64 7.11 -10.05 1.18
C LEU A 64 7.27 -8.53 1.08
N MET A 65 7.29 -8.01 -0.14
CA MET A 65 7.22 -6.57 -0.39
C MET A 65 5.74 -6.19 -0.43
N TYR A 66 5.36 -5.23 0.41
CA TYR A 66 3.97 -4.88 0.67
C TYR A 66 3.69 -3.43 0.30
N GLY A 67 2.61 -3.21 -0.45
CA GLY A 67 2.10 -1.90 -0.75
C GLY A 67 0.59 -1.86 -0.54
N LEU A 68 0.04 -0.67 -0.34
CA LEU A 68 -1.39 -0.51 -0.17
C LEU A 68 -1.84 0.87 -0.63
N GLY A 69 -3.09 0.94 -1.09
CA GLY A 69 -3.73 2.17 -1.48
C GLY A 69 -5.19 2.15 -1.07
N LEU A 70 -5.60 3.14 -0.27
CA LEU A 70 -7.00 3.29 0.13
C LEU A 70 -7.69 4.24 -0.85
N ARG A 71 -8.96 3.95 -1.17
CA ARG A 71 -9.74 4.81 -2.06
C ARG A 71 -9.69 6.26 -1.53
N PRO A 72 -9.47 7.26 -2.41
CA PRO A 72 -9.21 8.63 -1.96
C PRO A 72 -10.23 9.23 -0.98
N ASP A 73 -11.51 8.96 -1.18
CA ASP A 73 -12.57 9.48 -0.31
C ASP A 73 -12.60 8.83 1.08
N LEU A 74 -11.84 7.75 1.27
CA LEU A 74 -11.75 7.04 2.54
C LEU A 74 -10.50 7.41 3.34
N THR A 75 -9.61 8.20 2.77
CA THR A 75 -8.41 8.66 3.47
C THR A 75 -8.73 9.71 4.52
N GLY A 76 -7.90 9.82 5.55
CA GLY A 76 -8.08 10.82 6.60
C GLY A 76 -9.24 10.55 7.56
N LYS A 77 -9.80 9.35 7.56
CA LYS A 77 -10.96 8.97 8.41
C LYS A 77 -10.61 7.96 9.49
N GLY A 78 -9.33 7.74 9.75
CA GLY A 78 -8.90 6.79 10.77
C GLY A 78 -8.98 5.33 10.37
N LEU A 79 -9.16 5.02 9.07
CA LEU A 79 -9.31 3.66 8.58
C LEU A 79 -7.98 2.98 8.22
N GLY A 80 -6.89 3.74 8.19
CA GLY A 80 -5.59 3.27 7.70
C GLY A 80 -5.04 2.06 8.43
N LEU A 81 -5.12 2.05 9.76
CA LEU A 81 -4.56 0.96 10.56
C LEU A 81 -5.31 -0.35 10.35
N GLU A 82 -6.64 -0.30 10.34
CA GLU A 82 -7.48 -1.47 10.09
C GLU A 82 -7.25 -2.01 8.68
N PHE A 83 -7.20 -1.12 7.69
CA PHE A 83 -6.94 -1.48 6.31
C PHE A 83 -5.57 -2.14 6.16
N LEU A 84 -4.54 -1.55 6.76
CA LEU A 84 -3.19 -2.09 6.76
C LEU A 84 -3.15 -3.50 7.38
N ARG A 85 -3.77 -3.67 8.55
CA ARG A 85 -3.77 -4.95 9.26
C ARG A 85 -4.48 -6.05 8.49
N ALA A 86 -5.58 -5.74 7.83
CA ALA A 86 -6.29 -6.71 7.00
C ALA A 86 -5.41 -7.25 5.87
N GLY A 87 -4.66 -6.37 5.20
CA GLY A 87 -3.73 -6.77 4.16
C GLY A 87 -2.55 -7.57 4.68
N LEU A 88 -2.03 -7.21 5.85
CA LEU A 88 -0.95 -7.98 6.50
C LEU A 88 -1.38 -9.40 6.84
N GLU A 89 -2.56 -9.55 7.41
CA GLU A 89 -3.10 -10.86 7.76
C GLU A 89 -3.27 -11.72 6.51
N PHE A 90 -3.85 -11.14 5.45
CA PHE A 90 -4.01 -11.83 4.17
C PHE A 90 -2.66 -12.25 3.58
N GLY A 91 -1.68 -11.36 3.59
CA GLY A 91 -0.36 -11.62 3.05
C GLY A 91 0.39 -12.70 3.82
N ARG A 92 0.29 -12.69 5.14
CA ARG A 92 0.90 -13.72 6.00
C ARG A 92 0.32 -15.10 5.73
N GLU A 93 -0.99 -15.21 5.61
CA GLU A 93 -1.66 -16.48 5.35
C GLU A 93 -1.37 -17.02 3.97
N ARG A 94 -1.38 -16.14 2.96
CA ARG A 94 -1.23 -16.56 1.57
C ARG A 94 0.21 -16.86 1.19
N PHE A 95 1.14 -16.05 1.62
CA PHE A 95 2.53 -16.11 1.17
C PHE A 95 3.49 -16.68 2.20
N ARG A 96 3.12 -16.68 3.46
CA ARG A 96 3.93 -17.18 4.59
C ARG A 96 5.37 -16.69 4.59
N PRO A 97 5.59 -15.37 4.53
CA PRO A 97 6.94 -14.81 4.50
C PRO A 97 7.59 -14.86 5.88
N GLU A 98 8.93 -14.76 5.91
CA GLU A 98 9.67 -14.59 7.15
C GLU A 98 9.61 -13.17 7.66
N ARG A 99 9.51 -12.20 6.72
CA ARG A 99 9.38 -10.78 7.07
C ARG A 99 8.65 -10.03 5.96
N ILE A 100 8.11 -8.89 6.34
CA ILE A 100 7.38 -8.01 5.43
C ILE A 100 8.09 -6.67 5.39
N VAL A 101 8.35 -6.16 4.19
CA VAL A 101 9.05 -4.88 3.99
C VAL A 101 8.17 -3.93 3.19
N LEU A 102 8.34 -2.64 3.42
CA LEU A 102 7.71 -1.60 2.62
C LEU A 102 8.62 -0.37 2.55
N ALA A 103 8.33 0.50 1.60
CA ALA A 103 8.96 1.80 1.50
C ALA A 103 7.87 2.87 1.49
N VAL A 104 8.06 3.95 2.23
CA VAL A 104 7.11 5.06 2.33
C VAL A 104 7.86 6.37 2.17
N ALA A 105 7.26 7.32 1.44
CA ALA A 105 7.87 8.64 1.29
C ALA A 105 8.02 9.31 2.67
N ALA A 106 9.19 9.89 2.92
CA ALA A 106 9.51 10.47 4.23
C ALA A 106 8.54 11.58 4.65
N PHE A 107 7.94 12.30 3.69
CA PHE A 107 6.97 13.36 3.99
C PHE A 107 5.63 12.80 4.50
N ASN A 108 5.36 11.53 4.29
CA ASN A 108 4.07 10.91 4.65
C ASN A 108 4.08 10.44 6.10
N GLU A 109 4.13 11.40 7.02
CA GLU A 109 4.17 11.12 8.46
C GLU A 109 2.95 10.34 8.95
N ARG A 110 1.81 10.58 8.35
CA ARG A 110 0.56 9.89 8.68
C ARG A 110 0.69 8.38 8.44
N ALA A 111 1.21 7.98 7.30
CA ALA A 111 1.41 6.57 6.98
C ALA A 111 2.49 5.94 7.88
N ILE A 112 3.60 6.64 8.09
CA ILE A 112 4.68 6.15 8.95
C ILE A 112 4.16 5.84 10.35
N THR A 113 3.34 6.72 10.92
CA THR A 113 2.73 6.51 12.24
C THR A 113 1.86 5.25 12.25
N VAL A 114 1.06 5.04 11.20
CA VAL A 114 0.20 3.85 11.08
C VAL A 114 1.05 2.59 10.99
N TYR A 115 2.13 2.61 10.20
CA TYR A 115 3.04 1.46 10.07
C TYR A 115 3.72 1.13 11.39
N GLU A 116 4.17 2.14 12.13
CA GLU A 116 4.78 1.93 13.43
C GLU A 116 3.81 1.30 14.43
N ARG A 117 2.56 1.73 14.43
CA ARG A 117 1.51 1.15 15.26
C ARG A 117 1.22 -0.30 14.92
N ALA A 118 1.42 -0.69 13.68
CA ALA A 118 1.24 -2.08 13.25
C ALA A 118 2.45 -2.97 13.55
N GLY A 119 3.54 -2.39 14.04
CA GLY A 119 4.74 -3.15 14.42
C GLY A 119 5.91 -3.01 13.47
N PHE A 120 5.81 -2.17 12.45
CA PHE A 120 6.92 -1.90 11.54
C PHE A 120 7.94 -0.99 12.21
N ARG A 121 9.21 -1.19 11.87
CA ARG A 121 10.32 -0.35 12.33
C ARG A 121 11.15 0.12 11.15
N VAL A 122 11.78 1.27 11.29
CA VAL A 122 12.65 1.83 10.26
C VAL A 122 13.94 0.99 10.16
N THR A 123 14.30 0.60 8.94
CA THR A 123 15.51 -0.16 8.66
C THR A 123 16.51 0.61 7.80
N GLY A 124 16.06 1.63 7.08
CA GLY A 124 16.93 2.41 6.22
C GLY A 124 16.21 3.56 5.55
N ARG A 125 16.95 4.23 4.67
CA ARG A 125 16.47 5.35 3.89
C ARG A 125 17.11 5.32 2.51
N HIS A 126 16.38 5.76 1.50
CA HIS A 126 16.94 5.92 0.16
C HIS A 126 16.23 7.04 -0.58
N VAL A 127 16.82 7.49 -1.67
CA VAL A 127 16.28 8.56 -2.51
C VAL A 127 15.91 7.98 -3.87
N ARG A 128 14.73 8.36 -4.38
CA ARG A 128 14.32 8.07 -5.75
C ARG A 128 14.05 9.38 -6.46
N THR A 129 14.43 9.45 -7.74
CA THR A 129 14.21 10.63 -8.57
C THR A 129 12.98 10.44 -9.45
N PHE A 130 12.07 11.39 -9.40
CA PHE A 130 10.83 11.39 -10.20
C PHE A 130 10.83 12.56 -11.16
N PRO A 131 10.39 12.38 -12.41
CA PRO A 131 10.36 13.47 -13.38
C PRO A 131 9.57 14.70 -12.92
N GLU A 132 8.46 14.49 -12.18
CA GLU A 132 7.57 15.57 -11.76
C GLU A 132 7.89 16.13 -10.38
N PHE A 133 8.57 15.36 -9.52
CA PHE A 133 8.78 15.73 -8.12
C PHE A 133 10.26 15.89 -7.75
N GLY A 134 11.19 15.55 -8.64
CA GLY A 134 12.61 15.55 -8.34
C GLY A 134 12.99 14.43 -7.37
N ASP A 135 13.97 14.68 -6.53
CA ASP A 135 14.46 13.71 -5.55
C ASP A 135 13.49 13.63 -4.36
N VAL A 136 13.04 12.42 -4.05
CA VAL A 136 12.15 12.15 -2.92
C VAL A 136 12.79 11.11 -2.03
N GLU A 137 12.92 11.44 -0.74
CA GLU A 137 13.42 10.49 0.26
C GLU A 137 12.35 9.50 0.64
N PHE A 138 12.73 8.22 0.73
CA PHE A 138 11.88 7.14 1.21
C PHE A 138 12.45 6.54 2.48
N ILE A 139 11.55 6.12 3.36
CA ILE A 139 11.85 5.39 4.58
C ILE A 139 11.58 3.92 4.32
N ASP A 140 12.56 3.06 4.58
CA ASP A 140 12.38 1.61 4.50
C ASP A 140 11.96 1.09 5.87
N MET A 141 10.94 0.26 5.90
CA MET A 141 10.42 -0.30 7.15
C MET A 141 10.19 -1.79 7.00
N GLU A 142 10.31 -2.51 8.12
CA GLU A 142 10.03 -3.95 8.13
C GLU A 142 9.38 -4.42 9.42
N GLU A 143 8.68 -5.55 9.30
CA GLU A 143 8.12 -6.30 10.41
C GLU A 143 8.52 -7.77 10.25
N ALA A 144 8.99 -8.39 11.34
CA ALA A 144 9.23 -9.83 11.38
C ALA A 144 7.92 -10.58 11.55
N CYS A 145 7.80 -11.72 10.89
CA CYS A 145 6.59 -12.56 10.98
C CYS A 145 6.78 -13.74 11.92
#